data_da019db8e22e92e3cc299a45312b0dbf
#
_entry.id   da019db8e22e92e3cc299a45312b0dbf
#
_cell.length_a   1.000
_cell.length_b   1.000
_cell.length_c   1.000
_cell.angle_alpha   90.00
_cell.angle_beta   90.00
_cell.angle_gamma   90.00
#
_symmetry.space_group_name_H-M   'P 1'
#
loop_
_entity.id
_entity.type
_entity.pdbx_description
1 polymer ?
#
loop_
_entity_poly.entity_id
_entity_poly.type
_entity_poly.pdbx_seq_one_letter_code
_entity_poly.pdbx_strand_id
1 'polypeptide(L)'
;YEHVVRACRLGATFATYTCAGWVRHGLEQAGFKVSKQPGFGRKREMLRGCLPGSPLMQPSSPATAIVIGGGVAGCAVASALAMRGVSVALIERAPALAAAASGNPRGILHARLSAGMNLLQRFVLASYGHALALLDEKLPIDGIARAQCGELQLAFSAEEVQRINKLVALDWPPHILRY
;
A
#
# COMPACT_ATOMS: atom_id res chain seq x y z
N TYR A 1 20.83 18.60 -1.57
CA TYR A 1 19.50 18.84 -0.96
C TYR A 1 18.78 20.03 -1.60
N GLU A 2 19.46 20.97 -2.22
CA GLU A 2 18.85 22.12 -2.91
C GLU A 2 17.79 21.72 -3.94
N HIS A 3 18.04 20.66 -4.74
CA HIS A 3 17.06 20.14 -5.69
C HIS A 3 15.78 19.66 -5.03
N VAL A 4 15.89 19.10 -3.82
CA VAL A 4 14.72 18.66 -3.05
C VAL A 4 13.90 19.88 -2.63
N VAL A 5 14.55 20.94 -2.13
CA VAL A 5 13.84 22.16 -1.73
C VAL A 5 13.14 22.82 -2.91
N ARG A 6 13.79 22.88 -4.09
CA ARG A 6 13.17 23.44 -5.30
C ARG A 6 11.91 22.69 -5.74
N ALA A 7 11.84 21.39 -5.43
CA ALA A 7 10.68 20.57 -5.73
C ALA A 7 9.60 20.62 -4.64
N CYS A 8 9.91 21.22 -3.47
CA CYS A 8 9.01 21.29 -2.34
C CYS A 8 8.23 22.60 -2.33
N ARG A 9 6.99 22.55 -1.86
CA ARG A 9 6.23 23.75 -1.45
C ARG A 9 6.61 24.14 -0.02
N LEU A 10 6.45 25.41 0.32
CA LEU A 10 6.53 25.86 1.72
C LEU A 10 5.57 25.04 2.59
N GLY A 11 6.00 24.64 3.77
CA GLY A 11 5.25 23.76 4.65
C GLY A 11 5.41 22.26 4.33
N ALA A 12 6.10 21.86 3.25
CA ALA A 12 6.37 20.45 2.94
C ALA A 12 7.06 19.76 4.11
N THR A 13 6.64 18.54 4.40
CA THR A 13 7.23 17.72 5.47
C THR A 13 8.04 16.57 4.87
N PHE A 14 9.04 16.13 5.63
CA PHE A 14 9.78 14.91 5.30
C PHE A 14 9.94 14.02 6.54
N ALA A 15 10.15 12.75 6.29
CA ALA A 15 10.64 11.79 7.26
C ALA A 15 11.67 10.88 6.60
N THR A 16 12.73 10.54 7.30
CA THR A 16 13.75 9.61 6.82
C THR A 16 14.24 8.70 7.92
N TYR A 17 14.44 7.45 7.61
CA TYR A 17 14.89 6.43 8.54
C TYR A 17 16.33 6.69 9.04
N THR A 18 17.16 7.38 8.26
CA THR A 18 18.51 7.74 8.68
C THR A 18 18.52 8.90 9.66
N CYS A 19 19.42 8.88 10.64
CA CYS A 19 19.74 9.99 11.52
C CYS A 19 21.22 10.42 11.39
N ALA A 20 21.86 10.08 10.26
CA ALA A 20 23.26 10.45 10.01
C ALA A 20 23.45 11.97 10.03
N GLY A 21 24.52 12.43 10.69
CA GLY A 21 24.78 13.85 10.91
C GLY A 21 24.85 14.66 9.61
N TRP A 22 25.50 14.12 8.57
CA TRP A 22 25.63 14.78 7.27
C TRP A 22 24.27 14.95 6.56
N VAL A 23 23.33 13.99 6.73
CA VAL A 23 21.95 14.10 6.19
C VAL A 23 21.21 15.22 6.92
N ARG A 24 21.29 15.23 8.26
CA ARG A 24 20.68 16.26 9.07
C ARG A 24 21.17 17.65 8.70
N HIS A 25 22.48 17.86 8.70
CA HIS A 25 23.09 19.15 8.36
C HIS A 25 22.76 19.57 6.93
N GLY A 26 22.80 18.66 5.96
CA GLY A 26 22.44 18.97 4.58
C GLY A 26 20.99 19.42 4.42
N LEU A 27 20.06 18.83 5.18
CA LEU A 27 18.65 19.26 5.20
C LEU A 27 18.47 20.60 5.92
N GLU A 28 19.18 20.83 7.03
CA GLU A 28 19.18 22.10 7.77
C GLU A 28 19.73 23.24 6.89
N GLN A 29 20.86 23.02 6.22
CA GLN A 29 21.46 23.98 5.28
C GLN A 29 20.53 24.27 4.08
N ALA A 30 19.76 23.28 3.64
CA ALA A 30 18.77 23.47 2.60
C ALA A 30 17.50 24.20 3.07
N GLY A 31 17.41 24.56 4.36
CA GLY A 31 16.31 25.37 4.90
C GLY A 31 15.21 24.59 5.61
N PHE A 32 15.34 23.27 5.78
CA PHE A 32 14.38 22.50 6.57
C PHE A 32 14.61 22.69 8.08
N LYS A 33 13.53 22.75 8.84
CA LYS A 33 13.58 22.55 10.29
C LYS A 33 13.58 21.04 10.53
N VAL A 34 14.68 20.52 11.11
CA VAL A 34 14.90 19.09 11.30
C VAL A 34 14.85 18.74 12.78
N SER A 35 14.17 17.65 13.12
CA SER A 35 14.12 17.10 14.47
C SER A 35 14.37 15.60 14.46
N LYS A 36 14.97 15.09 15.52
CA LYS A 36 15.07 13.66 15.79
C LYS A 36 13.78 13.17 16.42
N GLN A 37 13.37 11.98 16.04
CA GLN A 37 12.24 11.27 16.60
C GLN A 37 12.66 9.85 16.99
N PRO A 38 11.95 9.19 17.91
CA PRO A 38 12.14 7.78 18.15
C PRO A 38 12.05 6.99 16.84
N GLY A 39 13.00 6.10 16.62
CA GLY A 39 13.03 5.25 15.43
C GLY A 39 12.02 4.11 15.53
N PHE A 40 11.83 3.41 14.41
CA PHE A 40 10.97 2.24 14.34
C PHE A 40 11.76 0.94 14.45
N GLY A 41 11.24 -0.05 15.17
CA GLY A 41 11.85 -1.34 15.38
C GLY A 41 13.18 -1.24 16.17
N ARG A 42 14.28 -1.74 15.59
CA ARG A 42 15.62 -1.69 16.21
C ARG A 42 16.34 -0.35 16.07
N LYS A 43 15.75 0.60 15.37
CA LYS A 43 16.34 1.92 15.13
C LYS A 43 16.08 2.84 16.31
N ARG A 44 17.13 3.39 16.91
CA ARG A 44 17.01 4.31 18.07
C ARG A 44 16.36 5.63 17.69
N GLU A 45 16.77 6.22 16.56
CA GLU A 45 16.33 7.54 16.12
C GLU A 45 16.12 7.58 14.62
N MET A 46 15.24 8.44 14.17
CA MET A 46 14.99 8.83 12.79
C MET A 46 14.87 10.35 12.70
N LEU A 47 14.96 10.93 11.49
CA LEU A 47 14.77 12.37 11.30
C LEU A 47 13.39 12.62 10.67
N ARG A 48 12.77 13.69 11.16
CA ARG A 48 11.62 14.33 10.51
C ARG A 48 11.82 15.83 10.51
N GLY A 49 11.12 16.51 9.63
CA GLY A 49 11.15 17.95 9.58
C GLY A 49 10.18 18.53 8.58
N CYS A 50 10.22 19.86 8.49
CA CYS A 50 9.41 20.60 7.54
C CYS A 50 10.21 21.76 6.94
N LEU A 51 9.86 22.15 5.72
CA LEU A 51 10.30 23.40 5.12
C LEU A 51 9.48 24.54 5.70
N PRO A 52 10.07 25.51 6.42
CA PRO A 52 9.33 26.62 7.03
C PRO A 52 8.53 27.40 5.98
N GLY A 53 7.35 27.79 6.34
CA GLY A 53 6.45 28.56 5.48
C GLY A 53 5.05 28.56 6.04
N SER A 54 4.14 29.26 5.37
CA SER A 54 2.72 29.12 5.71
C SER A 54 2.37 27.64 5.71
N PRO A 55 1.66 27.12 6.72
CA PRO A 55 1.24 25.75 6.68
C PRO A 55 0.61 25.54 5.32
N LEU A 56 1.05 24.49 4.61
CA LEU A 56 0.21 23.97 3.53
C LEU A 56 -1.18 24.01 4.11
N MET A 57 -2.08 24.80 3.49
CA MET A 57 -3.49 24.59 3.75
C MET A 57 -3.63 23.09 3.83
N GLN A 58 -3.93 22.57 5.03
CA GLN A 58 -4.32 21.17 5.10
C GLN A 58 -5.28 21.03 3.95
N PRO A 59 -5.07 20.14 2.98
CA PRO A 59 -6.03 19.99 1.94
C PRO A 59 -7.33 19.85 2.72
N SER A 60 -8.18 20.85 2.63
CA SER A 60 -9.51 20.81 3.25
C SER A 60 -10.00 19.47 2.78
N SER A 61 -10.16 18.52 3.70
CA SER A 61 -10.60 17.18 3.33
C SER A 61 -11.74 17.43 2.37
N PRO A 62 -11.67 16.98 1.10
CA PRO A 62 -12.71 17.31 0.16
C PRO A 62 -14.00 16.92 0.86
N ALA A 63 -14.90 17.89 1.08
CA ALA A 63 -16.13 17.64 1.81
C ALA A 63 -16.91 16.49 1.17
N THR A 64 -16.65 16.26 -0.12
CA THR A 64 -17.33 15.25 -0.94
C THR A 64 -16.35 14.62 -1.93
N ALA A 65 -16.54 13.33 -2.23
CA ALA A 65 -15.86 12.61 -3.29
C ALA A 65 -16.85 11.76 -4.08
N ILE A 66 -16.61 11.63 -5.37
CA ILE A 66 -17.38 10.71 -6.24
C ILE A 66 -16.48 9.56 -6.62
N VAL A 67 -16.93 8.33 -6.37
CA VAL A 67 -16.28 7.09 -6.80
C VAL A 67 -17.12 6.46 -7.91
N ILE A 68 -16.52 6.19 -9.04
CA ILE A 68 -17.19 5.58 -10.20
C ILE A 68 -16.81 4.11 -10.31
N GLY A 69 -17.82 3.25 -10.23
CA GLY A 69 -17.70 1.80 -10.26
C GLY A 69 -17.87 1.15 -8.88
N GLY A 70 -18.88 0.30 -8.74
CA GLY A 70 -19.25 -0.40 -7.51
C GLY A 70 -18.66 -1.81 -7.38
N GLY A 71 -17.54 -2.10 -8.05
CA GLY A 71 -16.77 -3.32 -7.83
C GLY A 71 -15.91 -3.26 -6.56
N VAL A 72 -15.15 -4.33 -6.28
CA VAL A 72 -14.31 -4.42 -5.07
C VAL A 72 -13.36 -3.24 -4.91
N ALA A 73 -12.76 -2.75 -6.00
CA ALA A 73 -11.84 -1.61 -5.96
C ALA A 73 -12.56 -0.31 -5.57
N GLY A 74 -13.70 -0.01 -6.21
CA GLY A 74 -14.49 1.19 -5.89
C GLY A 74 -15.04 1.16 -4.48
N CYS A 75 -15.56 0.02 -4.03
CA CYS A 75 -16.04 -0.16 -2.66
C CYS A 75 -14.90 0.04 -1.63
N ALA A 76 -13.71 -0.50 -1.90
CA ALA A 76 -12.55 -0.32 -1.01
C ALA A 76 -12.12 1.17 -0.93
N VAL A 77 -12.07 1.88 -2.06
CA VAL A 77 -11.75 3.31 -2.10
C VAL A 77 -12.82 4.14 -1.39
N ALA A 78 -14.11 3.87 -1.67
CA ALA A 78 -15.21 4.57 -1.03
C ALA A 78 -15.18 4.38 0.49
N SER A 79 -14.97 3.15 0.96
CA SER A 79 -14.81 2.85 2.39
C SER A 79 -13.63 3.58 3.00
N ALA A 80 -12.46 3.56 2.36
CA ALA A 80 -11.27 4.22 2.85
C ALA A 80 -11.43 5.75 2.95
N LEU A 81 -12.16 6.38 2.03
CA LEU A 81 -12.48 7.80 2.07
C LEU A 81 -13.49 8.11 3.18
N ALA A 82 -14.56 7.32 3.29
CA ALA A 82 -15.58 7.48 4.32
C ALA A 82 -14.99 7.35 5.74
N MET A 83 -14.09 6.39 5.96
CA MET A 83 -13.37 6.25 7.24
C MET A 83 -12.49 7.46 7.59
N ARG A 84 -12.17 8.31 6.61
CA ARG A 84 -11.45 9.58 6.80
C ARG A 84 -12.36 10.78 6.90
N GLY A 85 -13.66 10.57 7.04
CA GLY A 85 -14.66 11.63 7.19
C GLY A 85 -15.06 12.32 5.88
N VAL A 86 -14.71 11.76 4.73
CA VAL A 86 -15.13 12.29 3.43
C VAL A 86 -16.54 11.77 3.11
N SER A 87 -17.46 12.66 2.74
CA SER A 87 -18.76 12.27 2.20
C SER A 87 -18.57 11.67 0.79
N VAL A 88 -18.98 10.42 0.59
CA VAL A 88 -18.72 9.70 -0.65
C VAL A 88 -20.01 9.34 -1.37
N ALA A 89 -20.09 9.72 -2.64
CA ALA A 89 -21.11 9.22 -3.57
C ALA A 89 -20.48 8.12 -4.44
N LEU A 90 -21.00 6.90 -4.33
CA LEU A 90 -20.59 5.77 -5.18
C LEU A 90 -21.58 5.62 -6.34
N ILE A 91 -21.09 5.74 -7.57
CA ILE A 91 -21.89 5.62 -8.80
C ILE A 91 -21.59 4.27 -9.45
N GLU A 92 -22.61 3.45 -9.61
CA GLU A 92 -22.53 2.17 -10.32
C GLU A 92 -23.53 2.18 -11.49
N ARG A 93 -23.10 1.64 -12.62
CA ARG A 93 -23.95 1.53 -13.82
C ARG A 93 -25.04 0.48 -13.69
N ALA A 94 -24.71 -0.61 -12.99
CA ALA A 94 -25.65 -1.69 -12.76
C ALA A 94 -26.59 -1.39 -11.59
N PRO A 95 -27.75 -2.05 -11.49
CA PRO A 95 -28.71 -1.83 -10.41
C PRO A 95 -28.21 -2.31 -9.04
N ALA A 96 -27.09 -3.04 -8.98
CA ALA A 96 -26.48 -3.53 -7.74
C ALA A 96 -24.97 -3.40 -7.77
N LEU A 97 -24.35 -3.32 -6.59
CA LEU A 97 -22.89 -3.38 -6.45
C LEU A 97 -22.38 -4.77 -6.84
N ALA A 98 -21.12 -4.82 -7.24
CA ALA A 98 -20.43 -6.05 -7.63
C ALA A 98 -21.13 -6.84 -8.77
N ALA A 99 -21.88 -6.19 -9.64
CA ALA A 99 -22.64 -6.85 -10.70
C ALA A 99 -21.79 -7.36 -11.90
N ALA A 100 -20.49 -7.00 -11.94
CA ALA A 100 -19.54 -7.45 -12.97
C ALA A 100 -18.56 -8.49 -12.37
N ALA A 101 -17.28 -8.42 -12.73
CA ALA A 101 -16.25 -9.38 -12.29
C ALA A 101 -16.18 -9.56 -10.76
N SER A 102 -16.47 -8.51 -9.99
CA SER A 102 -16.51 -8.58 -8.53
C SER A 102 -17.72 -9.35 -7.97
N GLY A 103 -18.68 -9.67 -8.79
CA GLY A 103 -19.86 -10.47 -8.42
C GLY A 103 -19.70 -11.97 -8.70
N ASN A 104 -18.52 -12.42 -9.10
CA ASN A 104 -18.28 -13.84 -9.25
C ASN A 104 -18.53 -14.57 -7.92
N PRO A 105 -19.17 -15.75 -7.95
CA PRO A 105 -19.48 -16.51 -6.74
C PRO A 105 -18.27 -16.85 -5.89
N ARG A 106 -17.09 -16.89 -6.51
CA ARG A 106 -15.82 -17.10 -5.84
C ARG A 106 -14.76 -16.19 -6.45
N GLY A 107 -14.12 -15.36 -5.62
CA GLY A 107 -12.94 -14.56 -5.94
C GLY A 107 -11.71 -15.19 -5.31
N ILE A 108 -10.57 -15.11 -5.98
CA ILE A 108 -9.29 -15.56 -5.45
C ILE A 108 -8.43 -14.34 -5.18
N LEU A 109 -7.99 -14.16 -3.94
CA LEU A 109 -6.97 -13.21 -3.58
C LEU A 109 -5.62 -13.91 -3.56
N HIS A 110 -4.74 -13.56 -4.49
CA HIS A 110 -3.39 -14.09 -4.53
C HIS A 110 -2.35 -13.01 -4.81
N ALA A 111 -1.13 -13.24 -4.38
CA ALA A 111 0.02 -12.40 -4.75
C ALA A 111 0.72 -13.01 -5.96
N ARG A 112 0.70 -12.32 -7.11
CA ARG A 112 1.50 -12.75 -8.26
C ARG A 112 3.00 -12.54 -7.97
N LEU A 113 3.67 -13.62 -7.55
CA LEU A 113 5.07 -13.59 -7.19
C LEU A 113 5.97 -13.58 -8.43
N SER A 114 7.10 -12.87 -8.33
CA SER A 114 8.17 -12.86 -9.33
C SER A 114 9.51 -13.25 -8.69
N ALA A 115 10.43 -13.76 -9.49
CA ALA A 115 11.75 -14.18 -9.02
C ALA A 115 12.69 -13.02 -8.63
N GLY A 116 12.26 -11.77 -8.76
CA GLY A 116 13.03 -10.59 -8.40
C GLY A 116 12.26 -9.68 -7.45
N MET A 117 12.93 -9.18 -6.42
CA MET A 117 12.36 -8.23 -5.46
C MET A 117 12.40 -6.78 -6.01
N ASN A 118 11.86 -6.58 -7.22
CA ASN A 118 11.74 -5.29 -7.84
C ASN A 118 10.61 -4.44 -7.21
N LEU A 119 10.50 -3.18 -7.64
CA LEU A 119 9.50 -2.25 -7.10
C LEU A 119 8.07 -2.76 -7.24
N LEU A 120 7.75 -3.39 -8.38
CA LEU A 120 6.42 -3.96 -8.61
C LEU A 120 6.13 -5.10 -7.65
N GLN A 121 7.11 -6.01 -7.43
CA GLN A 121 6.95 -7.11 -6.47
C GLN A 121 6.72 -6.61 -5.05
N ARG A 122 7.46 -5.58 -4.64
CA ARG A 122 7.26 -4.93 -3.32
C ARG A 122 5.87 -4.33 -3.20
N PHE A 123 5.39 -3.68 -4.25
CA PHE A 123 4.03 -3.12 -4.29
C PHE A 123 2.96 -4.22 -4.20
N VAL A 124 3.11 -5.31 -4.97
CA VAL A 124 2.19 -6.46 -4.94
C VAL A 124 2.12 -7.08 -3.54
N LEU A 125 3.26 -7.29 -2.88
CA LEU A 125 3.29 -7.86 -1.53
C LEU A 125 2.65 -6.93 -0.49
N ALA A 126 2.94 -5.63 -0.57
CA ALA A 126 2.35 -4.64 0.34
C ALA A 126 0.82 -4.56 0.14
N SER A 127 0.36 -4.57 -1.10
CA SER A 127 -1.07 -4.55 -1.45
C SER A 127 -1.78 -5.83 -0.99
N TYR A 128 -1.13 -6.98 -1.16
CA TYR A 128 -1.64 -8.27 -0.70
C TYR A 128 -1.79 -8.30 0.82
N GLY A 129 -0.76 -7.88 1.56
CA GLY A 129 -0.81 -7.80 3.02
C GLY A 129 -1.89 -6.83 3.52
N HIS A 130 -2.05 -5.67 2.85
CA HIS A 130 -3.12 -4.74 3.17
C HIS A 130 -4.51 -5.34 2.91
N ALA A 131 -4.69 -6.04 1.79
CA ALA A 131 -5.96 -6.70 1.46
C ALA A 131 -6.30 -7.81 2.46
N LEU A 132 -5.32 -8.61 2.89
CA LEU A 132 -5.51 -9.61 3.94
C LEU A 132 -5.96 -8.97 5.26
N ALA A 133 -5.29 -7.91 5.71
CA ALA A 133 -5.65 -7.20 6.94
C ALA A 133 -7.06 -6.60 6.86
N LEU A 134 -7.44 -6.04 5.72
CA LEU A 134 -8.80 -5.53 5.50
C LEU A 134 -9.84 -6.64 5.54
N LEU A 135 -9.55 -7.79 4.93
CA LEU A 135 -10.44 -8.94 4.97
C LEU A 135 -10.54 -9.55 6.38
N ASP A 136 -9.44 -9.60 7.12
CA ASP A 136 -9.44 -10.06 8.52
C ASP A 136 -10.34 -9.19 9.40
N GLU A 137 -10.36 -7.89 9.15
CA GLU A 137 -11.21 -6.95 9.89
C GLU A 137 -12.70 -7.05 9.50
N LYS A 138 -12.99 -7.31 8.23
CA LYS A 138 -14.36 -7.16 7.68
C LYS A 138 -15.10 -8.47 7.47
N LEU A 139 -14.40 -9.59 7.28
CA LEU A 139 -15.01 -10.87 6.92
C LEU A 139 -14.54 -12.01 7.83
N PRO A 140 -15.44 -12.78 8.43
CA PRO A 140 -15.08 -13.97 9.20
C PRO A 140 -14.50 -15.06 8.29
N ILE A 141 -13.61 -15.87 8.85
CA ILE A 141 -13.11 -17.10 8.21
C ILE A 141 -14.09 -18.24 8.56
N ASP A 142 -15.16 -18.38 7.81
CA ASP A 142 -16.23 -19.32 8.06
C ASP A 142 -16.42 -20.34 6.92
N GLY A 143 -15.56 -20.28 5.89
CA GLY A 143 -15.65 -21.12 4.70
C GLY A 143 -16.75 -20.69 3.72
N ILE A 144 -17.60 -19.75 4.09
CA ILE A 144 -18.69 -19.21 3.26
C ILE A 144 -18.29 -17.83 2.72
N ALA A 145 -18.11 -16.87 3.61
CA ALA A 145 -17.70 -15.51 3.25
C ALA A 145 -16.22 -15.45 2.86
N ARG A 146 -15.38 -16.22 3.56
CA ARG A 146 -13.94 -16.29 3.32
C ARG A 146 -13.35 -17.64 3.76
N ALA A 147 -12.44 -18.18 2.94
CA ALA A 147 -11.64 -19.35 3.27
C ALA A 147 -10.15 -19.08 2.99
N GLN A 148 -9.28 -19.47 3.92
CA GLN A 148 -7.81 -19.46 3.72
C GLN A 148 -7.35 -20.84 3.22
N CYS A 149 -7.74 -21.20 2.00
CA CYS A 149 -7.45 -22.51 1.42
C CYS A 149 -6.13 -22.54 0.63
N GLY A 150 -5.49 -21.41 0.41
CA GLY A 150 -4.34 -21.30 -0.48
C GLY A 150 -4.70 -21.41 -1.96
N GLU A 151 -3.70 -21.28 -2.82
CA GLU A 151 -3.81 -21.44 -4.29
C GLU A 151 -2.68 -22.37 -4.75
N LEU A 152 -3.05 -23.40 -5.51
CA LEU A 152 -2.08 -24.29 -6.12
C LEU A 152 -1.78 -23.81 -7.54
N GLN A 153 -0.54 -23.41 -7.81
CA GLN A 153 -0.08 -23.04 -9.13
C GLN A 153 0.64 -24.23 -9.80
N LEU A 154 0.14 -24.64 -10.93
CA LEU A 154 0.73 -25.69 -11.74
C LEU A 154 1.50 -25.10 -12.91
N ALA A 155 2.63 -25.72 -13.26
CA ALA A 155 3.40 -25.36 -14.42
C ALA A 155 3.01 -26.23 -15.62
N PHE A 156 2.57 -25.60 -16.70
CA PHE A 156 2.15 -26.28 -17.95
C PHE A 156 3.16 -26.07 -19.08
N SER A 157 4.22 -25.28 -18.87
CA SER A 157 5.27 -25.04 -19.86
C SER A 157 6.68 -25.07 -19.21
N ALA A 158 7.71 -25.24 -20.02
CA ALA A 158 9.09 -25.18 -19.56
C ALA A 158 9.46 -23.84 -18.95
N GLU A 159 8.91 -22.75 -19.48
CA GLU A 159 9.11 -21.39 -18.95
C GLU A 159 8.49 -21.24 -17.56
N GLU A 160 7.31 -21.80 -17.35
CA GLU A 160 6.63 -21.77 -16.03
C GLU A 160 7.39 -22.62 -15.02
N VAL A 161 7.89 -23.78 -15.40
CA VAL A 161 8.78 -24.60 -14.54
C VAL A 161 10.01 -23.81 -14.13
N GLN A 162 10.68 -23.15 -15.08
CA GLN A 162 11.85 -22.32 -14.77
C GLN A 162 11.49 -21.15 -13.85
N ARG A 163 10.35 -20.51 -14.07
CA ARG A 163 9.84 -19.44 -13.20
C ARG A 163 9.60 -19.93 -11.78
N ILE A 164 8.92 -21.06 -11.62
CA ILE A 164 8.63 -21.65 -10.30
C ILE A 164 9.93 -22.05 -9.60
N ASN A 165 10.88 -22.68 -10.28
CA ASN A 165 12.18 -23.02 -9.70
C ASN A 165 12.94 -21.80 -9.18
N LYS A 166 12.89 -20.67 -9.91
CA LYS A 166 13.48 -19.41 -9.45
C LYS A 166 12.75 -18.83 -8.24
N LEU A 167 11.43 -19.00 -8.13
CA LEU A 167 10.67 -18.57 -6.96
C LEU A 167 10.99 -19.41 -5.73
N VAL A 168 11.02 -20.73 -5.88
CA VAL A 168 11.34 -21.66 -4.80
C VAL A 168 12.74 -21.41 -4.22
N ALA A 169 13.69 -21.01 -5.05
CA ALA A 169 15.06 -20.68 -4.62
C ALA A 169 15.18 -19.41 -3.76
N LEU A 170 14.12 -18.65 -3.57
CA LEU A 170 14.13 -17.36 -2.86
C LEU A 170 13.70 -17.43 -1.39
N ASP A 171 13.67 -18.56 -0.77
CA ASP A 171 13.35 -18.73 0.66
C ASP A 171 12.16 -17.85 1.13
N TRP A 172 11.00 -18.04 0.52
CA TRP A 172 9.78 -17.30 0.86
C TRP A 172 9.24 -17.74 2.23
N PRO A 173 8.68 -16.81 3.02
CA PRO A 173 7.97 -17.19 4.23
C PRO A 173 6.86 -18.21 3.93
N PRO A 174 6.69 -19.27 4.75
CA PRO A 174 5.74 -20.37 4.48
C PRO A 174 4.27 -19.94 4.36
N HIS A 175 3.92 -18.75 4.86
CA HIS A 175 2.58 -18.18 4.71
C HIS A 175 2.39 -17.45 3.38
N ILE A 176 3.46 -17.23 2.60
CA ILE A 176 3.42 -16.63 1.26
C ILE A 176 3.55 -17.71 0.19
N LEU A 177 4.51 -18.61 0.29
CA LEU A 177 4.76 -19.68 -0.66
C LEU A 177 5.21 -20.95 0.06
N ARG A 178 4.56 -22.08 -0.30
CA ARG A 178 4.98 -23.43 0.05
C ARG A 178 5.20 -24.22 -1.23
N TYR A 179 6.12 -25.17 -1.21
CA TYR A 179 6.48 -26.05 -2.34
C TYR A 179 6.75 -27.47 -1.83
#